data_a188d4f555c9cee0f72926c1957983e2
#
_entry.id   a188d4f555c9cee0f72926c1957983e2
#
_cell.length_a   1.000
_cell.length_b   1.000
_cell.length_c   1.000
_cell.angle_alpha   90.00
_cell.angle_beta   90.00
_cell.angle_gamma   90.00
#
_symmetry.space_group_name_H-M   'P 1'
#
loop_
_entity.id
_entity.type
_entity.pdbx_description
1 polymer ?
#
loop_
_entity_poly.entity_id
_entity_poly.type
_entity_poly.pdbx_seq_one_letter_code
_entity_poly.pdbx_strand_id
1 'polypeptide(L)'
;MDYLEIVGGKKLSGSVTISGAKNAALPIIAATILSDKELTLTNLPNVVDIRTLLKLLTMLGGSVDHNKTIAKINNSSINSTKAVYEIVSQMRASILVLGPLLARFGECEVSLPGGCAIGQRPIDLHLKALESMGATIEIKGGYVHAMARDGLKGAKIIFDKITVGGTENIVMAAALAHGTTTILNAAKEPEVVQLCEMIRDAGVKIEGIGTNELSIEGTCGKPLEFKTVEIIPDRIEAGTYLCAGAITNSSITLTKVNHGHIRASIEKLESMGCTFDLHDDSITIHPIADLTPVNLITIEYPGFPTDMQAQFMAVAVMAKGESVIEERLFENRFMHVSELNRLGADIWLKGSVSAIKGVEKLYGADVMATDLRASSALVLAALVAEGTTNVRRIYHLDRGYDDLEGKLSALGANIVRKKESH
;
A
#
# COMPACT_ATOMS: atom_id res chain seq x y z
N MET A 1 24.40 -2.58 -8.09
CA MET A 1 22.97 -2.64 -7.66
C MET A 1 22.25 -3.76 -8.39
N ASP A 2 21.12 -4.26 -7.83
CA ASP A 2 20.33 -5.25 -8.56
C ASP A 2 19.44 -4.56 -9.59
N TYR A 3 19.17 -5.26 -10.71
CA TYR A 3 18.22 -4.85 -11.74
C TYR A 3 17.47 -6.07 -12.28
N LEU A 4 16.32 -5.84 -12.92
CA LEU A 4 15.60 -6.90 -13.63
C LEU A 4 15.89 -6.80 -15.13
N GLU A 5 16.35 -7.93 -15.70
CA GLU A 5 16.43 -8.12 -17.14
C GLU A 5 15.17 -8.87 -17.58
N ILE A 6 14.45 -8.28 -18.54
CA ILE A 6 13.18 -8.82 -19.04
C ILE A 6 13.27 -8.89 -20.55
N VAL A 7 13.04 -10.09 -21.10
CA VAL A 7 12.89 -10.29 -22.55
C VAL A 7 11.40 -10.45 -22.83
N GLY A 8 10.82 -9.46 -23.50
CA GLY A 8 9.38 -9.39 -23.74
C GLY A 8 8.86 -10.38 -24.78
N GLY A 9 7.55 -10.37 -24.99
CA GLY A 9 6.85 -11.16 -26.01
C GLY A 9 6.44 -12.58 -25.58
N LYS A 10 6.67 -12.98 -24.33
CA LYS A 10 6.19 -14.27 -23.81
C LYS A 10 4.75 -14.18 -23.34
N LYS A 11 3.94 -15.17 -23.70
CA LYS A 11 2.60 -15.36 -23.11
C LYS A 11 2.76 -15.91 -21.69
N LEU A 12 1.88 -15.44 -20.82
CA LEU A 12 1.76 -15.95 -19.46
C LEU A 12 0.70 -17.07 -19.42
N SER A 13 0.81 -17.95 -18.45
CA SER A 13 -0.18 -19.01 -18.19
C SER A 13 -0.08 -19.54 -16.76
N GLY A 14 -1.13 -20.21 -16.32
CA GLY A 14 -1.15 -20.82 -14.99
C GLY A 14 -1.75 -19.91 -13.93
N SER A 15 -1.35 -20.13 -12.69
CA SER A 15 -1.89 -19.44 -11.52
C SER A 15 -0.80 -18.79 -10.67
N VAL A 16 -1.18 -17.73 -10.00
CA VAL A 16 -0.33 -17.02 -9.03
C VAL A 16 -1.08 -16.82 -7.72
N THR A 17 -0.43 -17.10 -6.61
CA THR A 17 -0.97 -16.86 -5.27
C THR A 17 -0.66 -15.46 -4.82
N ILE A 18 -1.68 -14.71 -4.43
CA ILE A 18 -1.54 -13.33 -3.94
C ILE A 18 -1.03 -13.33 -2.50
N SER A 19 -0.04 -12.51 -2.24
CA SER A 19 0.55 -12.32 -0.91
C SER A 19 -0.35 -11.46 -0.02
N GLY A 20 -0.06 -11.46 1.27
CA GLY A 20 -0.71 -10.52 2.20
C GLY A 20 -0.46 -9.07 1.84
N ALA A 21 -1.44 -8.21 2.12
CA ALA A 21 -1.39 -6.80 1.79
C ALA A 21 -0.38 -6.05 2.66
N LYS A 22 0.64 -5.47 2.05
CA LYS A 22 1.58 -4.58 2.74
C LYS A 22 0.86 -3.45 3.46
N ASN A 23 -0.10 -2.81 2.79
CA ASN A 23 -0.83 -1.66 3.34
C ASN A 23 -1.80 -2.03 4.46
N ALA A 24 -2.16 -3.31 4.63
CA ALA A 24 -2.87 -3.83 5.80
C ALA A 24 -1.91 -4.23 6.91
N ALA A 25 -0.81 -4.88 6.57
CA ALA A 25 0.17 -5.35 7.54
C ALA A 25 0.83 -4.21 8.32
N LEU A 26 1.14 -3.08 7.67
CA LEU A 26 1.80 -1.95 8.32
C LEU A 26 0.99 -1.36 9.50
N PRO A 27 -0.28 -0.96 9.35
CA PRO A 27 -1.05 -0.47 10.49
C PRO A 27 -1.33 -1.56 11.53
N ILE A 28 -1.50 -2.82 11.13
CA ILE A 28 -1.69 -3.95 12.04
C ILE A 28 -0.44 -4.18 12.90
N ILE A 29 0.75 -4.13 12.31
CA ILE A 29 2.03 -4.22 13.06
C ILE A 29 2.15 -3.04 14.03
N ALA A 30 1.82 -1.81 13.63
CA ALA A 30 1.81 -0.66 14.52
C ALA A 30 0.80 -0.82 15.66
N ALA A 31 -0.40 -1.36 15.38
CA ALA A 31 -1.43 -1.63 16.38
C ALA A 31 -1.00 -2.64 17.45
N THR A 32 -0.01 -3.51 17.18
CA THR A 32 0.51 -4.44 18.19
C THR A 32 1.10 -3.72 19.41
N ILE A 33 1.50 -2.45 19.26
CA ILE A 33 1.96 -1.61 20.37
C ILE A 33 0.87 -1.41 21.43
N LEU A 34 -0.41 -1.48 21.06
CA LEU A 34 -1.55 -1.36 21.99
C LEU A 34 -1.69 -2.55 22.94
N SER A 35 -0.90 -3.61 22.75
CA SER A 35 -0.94 -4.83 23.53
C SER A 35 0.36 -5.03 24.33
N ASP A 36 0.22 -5.60 25.55
CA ASP A 36 1.32 -6.10 26.37
C ASP A 36 1.42 -7.64 26.35
N LYS A 37 0.66 -8.31 25.47
CA LYS A 37 0.66 -9.76 25.27
C LYS A 37 1.30 -10.13 23.93
N GLU A 38 1.79 -11.37 23.86
CA GLU A 38 2.24 -11.93 22.59
C GLU A 38 1.06 -12.17 21.65
N LEU A 39 1.26 -11.86 20.40
CA LEU A 39 0.33 -12.17 19.32
C LEU A 39 1.06 -12.70 18.09
N THR A 40 0.34 -13.41 17.22
CA THR A 40 0.87 -13.95 15.98
C THR A 40 0.18 -13.30 14.80
N LEU A 41 0.98 -12.78 13.85
CA LEU A 41 0.53 -12.34 12.53
C LEU A 41 0.92 -13.37 11.50
N THR A 42 -0.01 -13.71 10.60
CA THR A 42 0.19 -14.66 9.51
C THR A 42 -0.09 -14.00 8.18
N ASN A 43 0.35 -14.64 7.08
CA ASN A 43 0.24 -14.09 5.73
C ASN A 43 0.89 -12.71 5.57
N LEU A 44 1.96 -12.43 6.31
CA LEU A 44 2.76 -11.21 6.12
C LEU A 44 3.51 -11.29 4.79
N PRO A 45 3.51 -10.23 3.97
CA PRO A 45 4.35 -10.22 2.77
C PRO A 45 5.82 -10.04 3.17
N ASN A 46 6.72 -10.76 2.49
CA ASN A 46 8.14 -10.66 2.74
C ASN A 46 8.76 -9.48 1.96
N VAL A 47 8.43 -8.27 2.34
CA VAL A 47 8.88 -7.03 1.69
C VAL A 47 9.70 -6.16 2.64
N VAL A 48 10.50 -5.25 2.08
CA VAL A 48 11.39 -4.38 2.85
C VAL A 48 10.64 -3.54 3.88
N ASP A 49 9.51 -2.97 3.51
CA ASP A 49 8.73 -2.09 4.40
C ASP A 49 8.25 -2.83 5.66
N ILE A 50 7.85 -4.11 5.53
CA ILE A 50 7.44 -4.95 6.68
C ILE A 50 8.63 -5.20 7.60
N ARG A 51 9.78 -5.62 7.05
CA ARG A 51 10.99 -5.85 7.86
C ARG A 51 11.45 -4.59 8.56
N THR A 52 11.32 -3.43 7.91
CA THR A 52 11.69 -2.13 8.49
C THR A 52 10.81 -1.79 9.69
N LEU A 53 9.49 -2.00 9.61
CA LEU A 53 8.57 -1.73 10.74
C LEU A 53 8.77 -2.71 11.89
N LEU A 54 8.98 -4.00 11.60
CA LEU A 54 9.32 -5.00 12.62
C LEU A 54 10.64 -4.65 13.34
N LYS A 55 11.64 -4.17 12.60
CA LYS A 55 12.90 -3.65 13.17
C LYS A 55 12.66 -2.44 14.08
N LEU A 56 11.75 -1.53 13.69
CA LEU A 56 11.38 -0.40 14.53
C LEU A 56 10.81 -0.87 15.87
N LEU A 57 9.89 -1.85 15.88
CA LEU A 57 9.37 -2.42 17.14
C LEU A 57 10.48 -2.98 18.03
N THR A 58 11.45 -3.69 17.43
CA THR A 58 12.62 -4.21 18.18
C THR A 58 13.47 -3.08 18.76
N MET A 59 13.65 -1.98 18.03
CA MET A 59 14.41 -0.81 18.53
C MET A 59 13.67 -0.08 19.65
N LEU A 60 12.34 -0.13 19.68
CA LEU A 60 11.53 0.40 20.79
C LEU A 60 11.58 -0.51 22.02
N GLY A 61 12.16 -1.71 21.92
CA GLY A 61 12.30 -2.68 23.02
C GLY A 61 11.31 -3.85 22.95
N GLY A 62 10.51 -3.96 21.88
CA GLY A 62 9.65 -5.12 21.62
C GLY A 62 10.44 -6.36 21.19
N SER A 63 9.86 -7.54 21.40
CA SER A 63 10.39 -8.82 20.92
C SER A 63 9.67 -9.24 19.65
N VAL A 64 10.41 -9.54 18.61
CA VAL A 64 9.89 -9.95 17.30
C VAL A 64 10.60 -11.22 16.84
N ASP A 65 9.85 -12.30 16.64
CA ASP A 65 10.31 -13.50 15.94
C ASP A 65 9.60 -13.57 14.58
N HIS A 66 10.35 -13.29 13.52
CA HIS A 66 9.82 -13.20 12.15
C HIS A 66 10.45 -14.25 11.25
N ASN A 67 9.62 -15.11 10.70
CA ASN A 67 10.01 -16.13 9.73
C ASN A 67 9.10 -16.07 8.49
N LYS A 68 9.63 -15.56 7.38
CA LYS A 68 8.93 -15.41 6.09
C LYS A 68 7.60 -14.66 6.23
N THR A 69 6.49 -15.39 6.31
CA THR A 69 5.12 -14.86 6.31
C THR A 69 4.46 -14.86 7.70
N ILE A 70 5.20 -15.22 8.74
CA ILE A 70 4.69 -15.30 10.11
C ILE A 70 5.57 -14.46 11.02
N ALA A 71 4.96 -13.66 11.89
CA ALA A 71 5.65 -12.94 12.95
C ALA A 71 4.95 -13.17 14.28
N LYS A 72 5.73 -13.51 15.33
CA LYS A 72 5.31 -13.46 16.72
C LYS A 72 5.86 -12.18 17.33
N ILE A 73 4.99 -11.37 17.89
CA ILE A 73 5.32 -10.03 18.40
C ILE A 73 4.88 -9.95 19.86
N ASN A 74 5.80 -9.51 20.71
CA ASN A 74 5.52 -9.23 22.13
C ASN A 74 6.07 -7.85 22.49
N ASN A 75 5.18 -6.91 22.74
CA ASN A 75 5.50 -5.52 23.06
C ASN A 75 5.42 -5.20 24.57
N SER A 76 5.43 -6.21 25.45
CA SER A 76 5.44 -6.00 26.90
C SER A 76 6.71 -5.30 27.40
N SER A 77 7.82 -5.47 26.69
CA SER A 77 9.14 -4.96 27.06
C SER A 77 9.53 -3.65 26.37
N ILE A 78 8.61 -2.99 25.67
CA ILE A 78 8.88 -1.66 25.09
C ILE A 78 9.33 -0.71 26.20
N ASN A 79 10.51 -0.12 26.02
CA ASN A 79 11.16 0.77 26.98
C ASN A 79 11.60 2.11 26.36
N SER A 80 11.35 2.31 25.10
CA SER A 80 11.58 3.57 24.38
C SER A 80 10.35 3.94 23.58
N THR A 81 9.99 5.22 23.61
CA THR A 81 8.90 5.81 22.81
C THR A 81 9.43 6.70 21.71
N LYS A 82 10.73 6.55 21.36
CA LYS A 82 11.40 7.35 20.33
C LYS A 82 11.61 6.57 19.03
N ALA A 83 10.86 6.93 17.99
CA ALA A 83 11.05 6.42 16.64
C ALA A 83 12.05 7.31 15.87
N VAL A 84 13.29 6.80 15.70
CA VAL A 84 14.42 7.57 15.20
C VAL A 84 14.40 7.78 13.68
N TYR A 85 15.04 8.88 13.25
CA TYR A 85 15.09 9.29 11.84
C TYR A 85 15.61 8.20 10.90
N GLU A 86 16.64 7.46 11.29
CA GLU A 86 17.29 6.43 10.45
C GLU A 86 16.32 5.34 9.97
N ILE A 87 15.28 5.06 10.74
CA ILE A 87 14.24 4.09 10.35
C ILE A 87 13.05 4.79 9.69
N VAL A 88 12.57 5.90 10.28
CA VAL A 88 11.39 6.61 9.77
C VAL A 88 11.63 7.20 8.39
N SER A 89 12.86 7.65 8.09
CA SER A 89 13.23 8.18 6.77
C SER A 89 13.18 7.11 5.65
N GLN A 90 13.38 5.85 6.00
CA GLN A 90 13.35 4.74 5.03
C GLN A 90 11.91 4.38 4.64
N MET A 91 10.93 4.62 5.52
CA MET A 91 9.56 4.22 5.30
C MET A 91 8.59 5.22 5.96
N ARG A 92 7.82 5.92 5.11
CA ARG A 92 6.87 6.93 5.56
C ARG A 92 5.81 6.37 6.55
N ALA A 93 5.38 5.10 6.34
CA ALA A 93 4.40 4.45 7.21
C ALA A 93 4.87 4.29 8.67
N SER A 94 6.14 4.55 8.97
CA SER A 94 6.64 4.58 10.35
C SER A 94 5.93 5.62 11.23
N ILE A 95 5.28 6.63 10.64
CA ILE A 95 4.43 7.59 11.36
C ILE A 95 3.21 6.92 12.04
N LEU A 96 2.83 5.72 11.62
CA LEU A 96 1.72 4.97 12.21
C LEU A 96 1.97 4.53 13.65
N VAL A 97 3.21 4.56 14.13
CA VAL A 97 3.51 4.28 15.55
C VAL A 97 3.15 5.46 16.48
N LEU A 98 2.90 6.65 15.93
CA LEU A 98 2.59 7.85 16.70
C LEU A 98 1.35 7.67 17.58
N GLY A 99 0.23 7.27 16.98
CA GLY A 99 -1.04 7.05 17.70
C GLY A 99 -0.94 6.01 18.82
N PRO A 100 -0.49 4.78 18.51
CA PRO A 100 -0.42 3.73 19.52
C PRO A 100 0.64 3.97 20.62
N LEU A 101 1.80 4.58 20.32
CA LEU A 101 2.78 4.97 21.34
C LEU A 101 2.20 6.01 22.29
N LEU A 102 1.59 7.07 21.74
CA LEU A 102 0.98 8.12 22.55
C LEU A 102 -0.17 7.57 23.41
N ALA A 103 -1.03 6.74 22.84
CA ALA A 103 -2.16 6.15 23.55
C ALA A 103 -1.74 5.24 24.72
N ARG A 104 -0.67 4.44 24.53
CA ARG A 104 -0.23 3.49 25.54
C ARG A 104 0.71 4.08 26.59
N PHE A 105 1.62 4.96 26.18
CA PHE A 105 2.69 5.46 27.06
C PHE A 105 2.50 6.92 27.48
N GLY A 106 1.54 7.65 26.91
CA GLY A 106 1.27 9.04 27.26
C GLY A 106 2.27 10.05 26.70
N GLU A 107 3.36 9.59 26.10
CA GLU A 107 4.37 10.43 25.43
C GLU A 107 5.10 9.68 24.33
N CYS A 108 5.51 10.38 23.29
CA CYS A 108 6.40 9.83 22.27
C CYS A 108 7.13 10.90 21.48
N GLU A 109 8.27 10.51 20.92
CA GLU A 109 9.02 11.26 19.92
C GLU A 109 9.07 10.46 18.62
N VAL A 110 8.47 10.98 17.56
CA VAL A 110 8.49 10.32 16.26
C VAL A 110 9.10 11.25 15.23
N SER A 111 10.16 10.78 14.55
CA SER A 111 10.77 11.58 13.47
C SER A 111 9.73 11.92 12.40
N LEU A 112 9.80 13.12 11.86
CA LEU A 112 9.03 13.47 10.67
C LEU A 112 9.42 12.55 9.52
N PRO A 113 8.44 12.02 8.78
CA PRO A 113 8.73 11.21 7.61
C PRO A 113 9.44 12.07 6.55
N GLY A 114 10.43 11.47 5.89
CA GLY A 114 11.12 12.12 4.77
C GLY A 114 10.18 12.47 3.61
N GLY A 115 10.66 13.27 2.67
CA GLY A 115 9.92 13.62 1.46
C GLY A 115 9.48 12.38 0.67
N CYS A 116 8.39 12.51 -0.07
CA CYS A 116 7.87 11.45 -0.92
C CYS A 116 7.97 11.87 -2.39
N ALA A 117 8.48 10.98 -3.24
CA ALA A 117 8.64 11.25 -4.67
C ALA A 117 7.31 11.55 -5.38
N ILE A 118 6.21 10.95 -4.93
CA ILE A 118 4.88 11.06 -5.55
C ILE A 118 4.07 12.29 -5.12
N GLY A 119 4.59 13.13 -4.21
CA GLY A 119 3.94 14.37 -3.78
C GLY A 119 4.04 14.65 -2.29
N GLN A 120 3.54 15.82 -1.89
CA GLN A 120 3.48 16.22 -0.49
C GLN A 120 2.42 15.37 0.23
N ARG A 121 2.80 14.83 1.38
CA ARG A 121 1.91 14.07 2.27
C ARG A 121 2.08 14.60 3.68
N PRO A 122 1.55 15.79 3.97
CA PRO A 122 1.66 16.38 5.29
C PRO A 122 0.97 15.47 6.32
N ILE A 123 1.47 15.49 7.54
CA ILE A 123 0.90 14.76 8.69
C ILE A 123 0.06 15.66 9.60
N ASP A 124 -0.24 16.87 9.14
CA ASP A 124 -1.01 17.86 9.87
C ASP A 124 -2.38 17.35 10.31
N LEU A 125 -3.06 16.55 9.47
CA LEU A 125 -4.34 15.93 9.82
C LEU A 125 -4.22 14.95 10.99
N HIS A 126 -3.12 14.17 11.06
CA HIS A 126 -2.83 13.30 12.19
C HIS A 126 -2.63 14.11 13.47
N LEU A 127 -1.81 15.17 13.40
CA LEU A 127 -1.46 15.99 14.55
C LEU A 127 -2.67 16.76 15.10
N LYS A 128 -3.44 17.41 14.22
CA LYS A 128 -4.68 18.11 14.58
C LYS A 128 -5.68 17.17 15.29
N ALA A 129 -5.83 15.96 14.77
CA ALA A 129 -6.76 14.99 15.36
C ALA A 129 -6.29 14.56 16.75
N LEU A 130 -5.00 14.30 16.95
CA LEU A 130 -4.45 13.97 18.27
C LEU A 130 -4.54 15.14 19.25
N GLU A 131 -4.33 16.39 18.80
CA GLU A 131 -4.56 17.59 19.62
C GLU A 131 -6.03 17.72 20.05
N SER A 132 -6.97 17.41 19.16
CA SER A 132 -8.41 17.35 19.49
C SER A 132 -8.73 16.30 20.56
N MET A 133 -7.91 15.24 20.64
CA MET A 133 -7.98 14.20 21.68
C MET A 133 -7.23 14.58 22.97
N GLY A 134 -6.74 15.81 23.08
CA GLY A 134 -6.09 16.34 24.29
C GLY A 134 -4.57 16.18 24.32
N ALA A 135 -3.93 15.80 23.21
CA ALA A 135 -2.48 15.78 23.13
C ALA A 135 -1.90 17.18 23.02
N THR A 136 -0.74 17.41 23.64
CA THR A 136 0.13 18.55 23.39
C THR A 136 1.20 18.12 22.40
N ILE A 137 1.32 18.83 21.29
CA ILE A 137 2.24 18.47 20.21
C ILE A 137 3.18 19.64 19.90
N GLU A 138 4.48 19.35 19.86
CA GLU A 138 5.52 20.27 19.43
C GLU A 138 6.35 19.62 18.32
N ILE A 139 6.66 20.37 17.26
CA ILE A 139 7.61 19.93 16.23
C ILE A 139 8.93 20.62 16.50
N LYS A 140 9.96 19.83 16.82
CA LYS A 140 11.30 20.35 17.14
C LYS A 140 12.38 19.38 16.67
N GLY A 141 13.43 19.94 16.06
CA GLY A 141 14.58 19.15 15.60
C GLY A 141 14.23 18.06 14.57
N GLY A 142 13.14 18.22 13.80
CA GLY A 142 12.67 17.21 12.85
C GLY A 142 11.86 16.08 13.49
N TYR A 143 11.45 16.23 14.74
CA TYR A 143 10.62 15.26 15.47
C TYR A 143 9.29 15.86 15.88
N VAL A 144 8.26 15.02 15.87
CA VAL A 144 6.99 15.24 16.56
C VAL A 144 7.17 14.80 18.00
N HIS A 145 7.10 15.75 18.94
CA HIS A 145 7.04 15.50 20.37
C HIS A 145 5.57 15.56 20.78
N ALA A 146 4.99 14.45 21.15
CA ALA A 146 3.59 14.37 21.54
C ALA A 146 3.46 13.91 22.99
N MET A 147 2.56 14.57 23.74
CA MET A 147 2.29 14.30 25.15
C MET A 147 0.79 14.30 25.45
N ALA A 148 0.34 13.29 26.21
CA ALA A 148 -1.01 13.18 26.74
C ALA A 148 -0.92 12.56 28.14
N ARG A 149 -0.44 13.34 29.15
CA ARG A 149 -0.11 12.83 30.49
C ARG A 149 -1.29 12.18 31.21
N ASP A 150 -2.50 12.70 30.98
CA ASP A 150 -3.72 12.17 31.59
C ASP A 150 -4.45 11.18 30.66
N GLY A 151 -3.75 10.64 29.66
CA GLY A 151 -4.31 9.82 28.59
C GLY A 151 -5.05 10.63 27.56
N LEU A 152 -5.24 10.04 26.38
CA LEU A 152 -6.06 10.62 25.31
C LEU A 152 -7.55 10.57 25.69
N LYS A 153 -8.32 11.55 25.23
CA LYS A 153 -9.75 11.65 25.45
C LYS A 153 -10.52 11.50 24.15
N GLY A 154 -11.68 10.87 24.24
CA GLY A 154 -12.60 10.80 23.11
C GLY A 154 -12.95 12.19 22.59
N ALA A 155 -12.99 12.32 21.28
CA ALA A 155 -13.27 13.60 20.59
C ALA A 155 -14.06 13.39 19.32
N LYS A 156 -14.68 14.45 18.83
CA LYS A 156 -15.25 14.49 17.49
C LYS A 156 -14.19 15.02 16.53
N ILE A 157 -13.78 14.18 15.59
CA ILE A 157 -12.76 14.47 14.59
C ILE A 157 -13.40 14.51 13.22
N ILE A 158 -13.17 15.60 12.48
CA ILE A 158 -13.64 15.78 11.12
C ILE A 158 -12.41 15.95 10.24
N PHE A 159 -12.16 15.00 9.35
CA PHE A 159 -11.12 15.15 8.37
C PHE A 159 -11.61 16.00 7.19
N ASP A 160 -10.95 17.12 6.96
CA ASP A 160 -11.23 17.99 5.80
C ASP A 160 -11.00 17.27 4.48
N LYS A 161 -10.13 16.27 4.50
CA LYS A 161 -9.75 15.41 3.37
C LYS A 161 -9.59 13.98 3.87
N ILE A 162 -10.10 13.01 3.12
CA ILE A 162 -9.92 11.60 3.47
C ILE A 162 -8.42 11.27 3.54
N THR A 163 -8.00 10.69 4.64
CA THR A 163 -6.61 10.28 4.88
C THR A 163 -6.60 8.87 5.46
N VAL A 164 -5.96 7.94 4.73
CA VAL A 164 -5.83 6.53 5.17
C VAL A 164 -4.99 6.49 6.43
N GLY A 165 -3.75 6.98 6.39
CA GLY A 165 -2.84 6.96 7.53
C GLY A 165 -3.35 7.76 8.72
N GLY A 166 -4.05 8.90 8.49
CA GLY A 166 -4.70 9.67 9.54
C GLY A 166 -5.81 8.88 10.23
N THR A 167 -6.68 8.23 9.46
CA THR A 167 -7.73 7.36 10.00
C THR A 167 -7.13 6.22 10.82
N GLU A 168 -6.13 5.52 10.29
CA GLU A 168 -5.45 4.42 10.97
C GLU A 168 -4.82 4.86 12.30
N ASN A 169 -4.08 5.97 12.30
CA ASN A 169 -3.45 6.51 13.51
C ASN A 169 -4.49 6.86 14.58
N ILE A 170 -5.59 7.49 14.19
CA ILE A 170 -6.62 7.92 15.13
C ILE A 170 -7.44 6.73 15.63
N VAL A 171 -7.74 5.74 14.81
CA VAL A 171 -8.38 4.49 15.25
C VAL A 171 -7.54 3.81 16.33
N MET A 172 -6.22 3.71 16.13
CA MET A 172 -5.31 3.13 17.12
C MET A 172 -5.23 3.97 18.40
N ALA A 173 -5.16 5.30 18.27
CA ALA A 173 -5.13 6.21 19.42
C ALA A 173 -6.45 6.15 20.21
N ALA A 174 -7.59 6.14 19.53
CA ALA A 174 -8.91 6.09 20.13
C ALA A 174 -9.18 4.77 20.89
N ALA A 175 -8.54 3.68 20.46
CA ALA A 175 -8.74 2.36 21.07
C ALA A 175 -8.42 2.33 22.58
N LEU A 176 -7.45 3.11 23.05
CA LEU A 176 -7.12 3.22 24.47
C LEU A 176 -7.60 4.54 25.11
N ALA A 177 -8.24 5.44 24.39
CA ALA A 177 -8.67 6.73 24.90
C ALA A 177 -9.76 6.62 25.98
N HIS A 178 -9.94 7.69 26.75
CA HIS A 178 -11.03 7.83 27.71
C HIS A 178 -12.27 8.39 27.01
N GLY A 179 -13.33 7.59 26.90
CA GLY A 179 -14.60 7.98 26.27
C GLY A 179 -14.64 7.60 24.79
N THR A 180 -15.58 8.22 24.05
CA THR A 180 -15.89 7.89 22.66
C THR A 180 -15.27 8.89 21.70
N THR A 181 -14.60 8.39 20.68
CA THR A 181 -14.09 9.16 19.54
C THR A 181 -14.97 8.91 18.33
N THR A 182 -15.48 9.99 17.71
CA THR A 182 -16.19 9.92 16.44
C THR A 182 -15.33 10.51 15.34
N ILE A 183 -15.09 9.73 14.28
CA ILE A 183 -14.34 10.18 13.11
C ILE A 183 -15.30 10.35 11.94
N LEU A 184 -15.43 11.56 11.43
CA LEU A 184 -16.18 11.87 10.21
C LEU A 184 -15.22 12.00 9.04
N ASN A 185 -15.67 11.58 7.87
CA ASN A 185 -14.89 11.51 6.64
C ASN A 185 -13.68 10.54 6.78
N ALA A 186 -13.90 9.41 7.45
CA ALA A 186 -12.93 8.35 7.64
C ALA A 186 -12.62 7.63 6.30
N ALA A 187 -11.41 7.13 6.16
CA ALA A 187 -11.03 6.23 5.07
C ALA A 187 -11.74 4.87 5.20
N LYS A 188 -12.04 4.24 4.07
CA LYS A 188 -12.87 3.02 3.99
C LYS A 188 -12.16 1.85 3.29
N GLU A 189 -10.88 1.99 3.01
CA GLU A 189 -10.08 0.97 2.37
C GLU A 189 -10.17 -0.37 3.13
N PRO A 190 -10.15 -1.52 2.44
CA PRO A 190 -10.15 -2.84 3.09
C PRO A 190 -9.10 -3.00 4.18
N GLU A 191 -7.97 -2.35 4.03
CA GLU A 191 -6.86 -2.33 4.99
C GLU A 191 -7.24 -1.61 6.30
N VAL A 192 -7.98 -0.51 6.19
CA VAL A 192 -8.54 0.22 7.35
C VAL A 192 -9.63 -0.60 8.03
N VAL A 193 -10.48 -1.25 7.24
CA VAL A 193 -11.52 -2.16 7.75
C VAL A 193 -10.88 -3.27 8.58
N GLN A 194 -9.84 -3.93 8.07
CA GLN A 194 -9.16 -5.00 8.81
C GLN A 194 -8.54 -4.52 10.12
N LEU A 195 -7.93 -3.33 10.14
CA LEU A 195 -7.42 -2.73 11.38
C LEU A 195 -8.54 -2.52 12.41
N CYS A 196 -9.68 -1.95 11.98
CA CYS A 196 -10.83 -1.75 12.85
C CYS A 196 -11.39 -3.08 13.37
N GLU A 197 -11.49 -4.09 12.54
CA GLU A 197 -11.96 -5.43 12.93
C GLU A 197 -11.02 -6.09 13.95
N MET A 198 -9.71 -6.02 13.75
CA MET A 198 -8.71 -6.52 14.70
C MET A 198 -8.87 -5.87 16.07
N ILE A 199 -9.06 -4.56 16.12
CA ILE A 199 -9.22 -3.79 17.38
C ILE A 199 -10.58 -4.09 18.01
N ARG A 200 -11.65 -4.19 17.23
CA ARG A 200 -12.98 -4.59 17.71
C ARG A 200 -12.96 -5.99 18.32
N ASP A 201 -12.30 -6.94 17.67
CA ASP A 201 -12.23 -8.32 18.10
C ASP A 201 -11.36 -8.50 19.38
N ALA A 202 -10.55 -7.48 19.70
CA ALA A 202 -9.85 -7.36 20.98
C ALA A 202 -10.70 -6.70 22.09
N GLY A 203 -11.99 -6.45 21.84
CA GLY A 203 -12.96 -5.98 22.81
C GLY A 203 -13.26 -4.49 22.81
N VAL A 204 -12.71 -3.72 21.86
CA VAL A 204 -13.05 -2.30 21.68
C VAL A 204 -14.36 -2.19 20.92
N LYS A 205 -15.32 -1.41 21.42
CA LYS A 205 -16.56 -1.16 20.71
C LYS A 205 -16.30 -0.18 19.57
N ILE A 206 -16.49 -0.66 18.33
CA ILE A 206 -16.35 0.15 17.11
C ILE A 206 -17.63 0.00 16.28
N GLU A 207 -18.25 1.10 15.93
CA GLU A 207 -19.42 1.16 15.04
C GLU A 207 -19.04 1.89 13.75
N GLY A 208 -19.69 1.55 12.63
CA GLY A 208 -19.50 2.20 11.34
C GLY A 208 -18.29 1.69 10.53
N ILE A 209 -17.70 0.52 10.86
CA ILE A 209 -16.57 -0.07 10.11
C ILE A 209 -16.94 -0.18 8.63
N GLY A 210 -16.05 0.31 7.75
CA GLY A 210 -16.26 0.32 6.30
C GLY A 210 -17.14 1.47 5.80
N THR A 211 -17.53 2.40 6.68
CA THR A 211 -18.26 3.63 6.32
C THR A 211 -17.37 4.87 6.50
N ASN A 212 -17.88 6.03 6.12
CA ASN A 212 -17.18 7.30 6.30
C ASN A 212 -17.33 7.89 7.72
N GLU A 213 -18.04 7.20 8.61
CA GLU A 213 -18.20 7.60 10.01
C GLU A 213 -17.89 6.43 10.92
N LEU A 214 -16.91 6.62 11.82
CA LEU A 214 -16.50 5.64 12.81
C LEU A 214 -16.80 6.19 14.20
N SER A 215 -17.33 5.34 15.08
CA SER A 215 -17.49 5.61 16.51
C SER A 215 -16.72 4.57 17.31
N ILE A 216 -15.78 5.01 18.14
CA ILE A 216 -14.85 4.14 18.87
C ILE A 216 -14.92 4.47 20.36
N GLU A 217 -15.35 3.51 21.16
CA GLU A 217 -15.36 3.63 22.62
C GLU A 217 -14.05 3.04 23.17
N GLY A 218 -13.16 3.90 23.67
CA GLY A 218 -11.83 3.51 24.12
C GLY A 218 -11.85 2.77 25.46
N THR A 219 -10.77 2.04 25.75
CA THR A 219 -10.63 1.18 26.94
C THR A 219 -10.15 1.91 28.20
N CYS A 220 -10.05 3.23 28.17
CA CYS A 220 -9.52 4.04 29.28
C CYS A 220 -8.10 3.64 29.70
N GLY A 221 -7.21 3.46 28.71
CA GLY A 221 -5.79 3.12 28.90
C GLY A 221 -5.51 1.64 29.15
N LYS A 222 -6.52 0.77 29.17
CA LYS A 222 -6.31 -0.67 29.35
C LYS A 222 -5.76 -1.28 28.04
N PRO A 223 -4.56 -1.92 28.08
CA PRO A 223 -4.00 -2.59 26.91
C PRO A 223 -4.93 -3.65 26.33
N LEU A 224 -4.83 -3.85 25.02
CA LEU A 224 -5.63 -4.82 24.29
C LEU A 224 -4.97 -6.21 24.30
N GLU A 225 -5.80 -7.24 24.11
CA GLU A 225 -5.33 -8.60 23.91
C GLU A 225 -5.81 -9.07 22.53
N PHE A 226 -4.85 -9.18 21.60
CA PHE A 226 -5.16 -9.58 20.24
C PHE A 226 -5.06 -11.11 20.07
N LYS A 227 -5.96 -11.64 19.24
CA LYS A 227 -5.85 -13.00 18.73
C LYS A 227 -4.87 -13.05 17.56
N THR A 228 -4.58 -14.25 17.05
CA THR A 228 -3.87 -14.40 15.77
C THR A 228 -4.62 -13.69 14.66
N VAL A 229 -3.90 -12.90 13.87
CA VAL A 229 -4.45 -12.12 12.75
C VAL A 229 -3.80 -12.59 11.46
N GLU A 230 -4.62 -12.99 10.50
CA GLU A 230 -4.18 -13.27 9.13
C GLU A 230 -4.36 -12.01 8.29
N ILE A 231 -3.28 -11.53 7.67
CA ILE A 231 -3.32 -10.33 6.82
C ILE A 231 -4.11 -10.63 5.55
N ILE A 232 -5.05 -9.74 5.20
CA ILE A 232 -5.84 -9.85 3.98
C ILE A 232 -4.96 -9.86 2.73
N PRO A 233 -5.42 -10.48 1.61
CA PRO A 233 -4.69 -10.47 0.34
C PRO A 233 -4.46 -9.05 -0.20
N ASP A 234 -3.30 -8.84 -0.82
CA ASP A 234 -2.95 -7.53 -1.41
C ASP A 234 -3.72 -7.30 -2.72
N ARG A 235 -4.73 -6.42 -2.65
CA ARG A 235 -5.54 -6.03 -3.81
C ARG A 235 -4.75 -5.31 -4.89
N ILE A 236 -3.65 -4.65 -4.54
CA ILE A 236 -2.80 -3.92 -5.50
C ILE A 236 -1.85 -4.89 -6.21
N GLU A 237 -1.29 -5.86 -5.49
CA GLU A 237 -0.57 -6.98 -6.10
C GLU A 237 -1.49 -7.74 -7.08
N ALA A 238 -2.70 -8.09 -6.64
CA ALA A 238 -3.70 -8.76 -7.48
C ALA A 238 -3.99 -7.96 -8.76
N GLY A 239 -4.27 -6.65 -8.63
CA GLY A 239 -4.50 -5.78 -9.78
C GLY A 239 -3.31 -5.70 -10.73
N THR A 240 -2.09 -5.72 -10.20
CA THR A 240 -0.87 -5.73 -11.01
C THR A 240 -0.78 -7.01 -11.87
N TYR A 241 -1.11 -8.18 -11.32
CA TYR A 241 -1.16 -9.43 -12.11
C TYR A 241 -2.33 -9.45 -13.10
N LEU A 242 -3.49 -8.88 -12.77
CA LEU A 242 -4.57 -8.71 -13.76
C LEU A 242 -4.11 -7.84 -14.94
N CYS A 243 -3.39 -6.75 -14.67
CA CYS A 243 -2.77 -5.94 -15.71
C CYS A 243 -1.72 -6.73 -16.51
N ALA A 244 -0.95 -7.60 -15.87
CA ALA A 244 -0.01 -8.48 -16.58
C ALA A 244 -0.73 -9.42 -17.56
N GLY A 245 -1.84 -10.03 -17.13
CA GLY A 245 -2.70 -10.84 -18.01
C GLY A 245 -3.25 -10.02 -19.17
N ALA A 246 -3.79 -8.83 -18.90
CA ALA A 246 -4.36 -7.95 -19.91
C ALA A 246 -3.31 -7.51 -20.95
N ILE A 247 -2.18 -6.96 -20.51
CA ILE A 247 -1.16 -6.40 -21.42
C ILE A 247 -0.50 -7.47 -22.28
N THR A 248 -0.28 -8.67 -21.74
CA THR A 248 0.33 -9.80 -22.48
C THR A 248 -0.68 -10.61 -23.28
N ASN A 249 -1.96 -10.21 -23.24
CA ASN A 249 -3.07 -10.98 -23.80
C ASN A 249 -3.01 -12.46 -23.39
N SER A 250 -2.99 -12.69 -22.07
CA SER A 250 -2.81 -14.00 -21.45
C SER A 250 -3.88 -14.25 -20.39
N SER A 251 -4.51 -15.43 -20.44
CA SER A 251 -5.42 -15.87 -19.38
C SER A 251 -4.60 -16.44 -18.23
N ILE A 252 -4.75 -15.84 -17.05
CA ILE A 252 -4.10 -16.28 -15.82
C ILE A 252 -5.10 -16.28 -14.66
N THR A 253 -4.84 -17.11 -13.67
CA THR A 253 -5.67 -17.24 -12.47
C THR A 253 -4.91 -16.73 -11.24
N LEU A 254 -5.54 -15.85 -10.50
CA LEU A 254 -5.08 -15.39 -9.18
C LEU A 254 -5.79 -16.21 -8.12
N THR A 255 -5.05 -16.70 -7.13
CA THR A 255 -5.59 -17.42 -5.96
C THR A 255 -5.29 -16.66 -4.67
N LYS A 256 -6.02 -16.97 -3.61
CA LYS A 256 -6.01 -16.20 -2.35
C LYS A 256 -6.26 -14.71 -2.60
N VAL A 257 -7.36 -14.37 -3.21
CA VAL A 257 -7.73 -13.00 -3.56
C VAL A 257 -9.20 -12.75 -3.24
N ASN A 258 -9.51 -11.53 -2.78
CA ASN A 258 -10.87 -11.06 -2.62
C ASN A 258 -11.22 -10.09 -3.74
N HIS A 259 -12.02 -10.54 -4.71
CA HIS A 259 -12.41 -9.71 -5.86
C HIS A 259 -13.23 -8.47 -5.46
N GLY A 260 -13.94 -8.50 -4.33
CA GLY A 260 -14.67 -7.35 -3.81
C GLY A 260 -13.75 -6.18 -3.44
N HIS A 261 -12.50 -6.45 -3.03
CA HIS A 261 -11.52 -5.42 -2.69
C HIS A 261 -10.92 -4.71 -3.92
N ILE A 262 -11.03 -5.30 -5.11
CA ILE A 262 -10.40 -4.81 -6.34
C ILE A 262 -11.43 -4.49 -7.45
N ARG A 263 -12.68 -4.35 -7.08
CA ARG A 263 -13.78 -4.19 -8.03
C ARG A 263 -13.58 -3.07 -9.03
N ALA A 264 -13.13 -1.89 -8.60
CA ALA A 264 -12.91 -0.75 -9.50
C ALA A 264 -11.88 -1.06 -10.61
N SER A 265 -10.83 -1.83 -10.31
CA SER A 265 -9.86 -2.25 -11.31
C SER A 265 -10.43 -3.32 -12.26
N ILE A 266 -11.21 -4.27 -11.76
CA ILE A 266 -11.89 -5.27 -12.58
C ILE A 266 -12.85 -4.57 -13.56
N GLU A 267 -13.71 -3.66 -13.11
CA GLU A 267 -14.64 -2.91 -13.94
C GLU A 267 -13.93 -2.09 -15.05
N LYS A 268 -12.77 -1.53 -14.75
CA LYS A 268 -11.97 -0.82 -15.76
C LYS A 268 -11.36 -1.77 -16.80
N LEU A 269 -10.86 -2.94 -16.41
CA LEU A 269 -10.39 -3.95 -17.35
C LEU A 269 -11.55 -4.54 -18.18
N GLU A 270 -12.74 -4.71 -17.60
CA GLU A 270 -13.95 -5.09 -18.35
C GLU A 270 -14.30 -4.04 -19.41
N SER A 271 -14.21 -2.75 -19.07
CA SER A 271 -14.41 -1.66 -20.05
C SER A 271 -13.38 -1.66 -21.18
N MET A 272 -12.19 -2.24 -20.94
CA MET A 272 -11.16 -2.45 -21.95
C MET A 272 -11.36 -3.72 -22.78
N GLY A 273 -12.39 -4.53 -22.48
CA GLY A 273 -12.77 -5.73 -23.21
C GLY A 273 -12.38 -7.05 -22.55
N CYS A 274 -11.75 -7.03 -21.37
CA CYS A 274 -11.46 -8.25 -20.63
C CYS A 274 -12.75 -8.84 -20.03
N THR A 275 -12.78 -10.15 -19.81
CA THR A 275 -13.83 -10.84 -19.05
C THR A 275 -13.20 -11.60 -17.90
N PHE A 276 -14.02 -11.97 -16.92
CA PHE A 276 -13.52 -12.57 -15.68
C PHE A 276 -14.39 -13.72 -15.22
N ASP A 277 -13.74 -14.78 -14.72
CA ASP A 277 -14.38 -15.77 -13.85
C ASP A 277 -14.04 -15.38 -12.40
N LEU A 278 -15.06 -15.04 -11.64
CA LEU A 278 -14.93 -14.59 -10.25
C LEU A 278 -15.44 -15.70 -9.31
N HIS A 279 -14.59 -16.13 -8.39
CA HIS A 279 -14.92 -17.07 -7.31
C HIS A 279 -14.57 -16.43 -5.96
N ASP A 280 -14.97 -17.06 -4.86
CA ASP A 280 -14.79 -16.49 -3.51
C ASP A 280 -13.33 -16.13 -3.19
N ASP A 281 -12.37 -16.93 -3.65
CA ASP A 281 -10.94 -16.80 -3.36
C ASP A 281 -10.04 -16.80 -4.61
N SER A 282 -10.63 -16.71 -5.81
CA SER A 282 -9.86 -16.69 -7.05
C SER A 282 -10.50 -15.83 -8.14
N ILE A 283 -9.65 -15.33 -9.04
CA ILE A 283 -10.02 -14.54 -10.21
C ILE A 283 -9.26 -15.08 -11.41
N THR A 284 -9.97 -15.41 -12.48
CA THR A 284 -9.35 -15.70 -13.77
C THR A 284 -9.67 -14.58 -14.74
N ILE A 285 -8.65 -13.96 -15.33
CA ILE A 285 -8.81 -12.96 -16.38
C ILE A 285 -8.75 -13.64 -17.75
N HIS A 286 -9.67 -13.24 -18.63
CA HIS A 286 -9.71 -13.62 -20.05
C HIS A 286 -9.60 -12.32 -20.87
N PRO A 287 -8.39 -11.93 -21.30
CA PRO A 287 -8.19 -10.71 -22.09
C PRO A 287 -8.59 -10.93 -23.55
N ILE A 288 -8.69 -9.82 -24.28
CA ILE A 288 -8.84 -9.79 -25.73
C ILE A 288 -7.57 -9.25 -26.41
N ALA A 289 -7.37 -9.61 -27.67
CA ALA A 289 -6.18 -9.18 -28.43
C ALA A 289 -6.12 -7.67 -28.62
N ASP A 290 -7.27 -7.04 -28.82
CA ASP A 290 -7.41 -5.62 -29.10
C ASP A 290 -8.10 -4.92 -27.93
N LEU A 291 -7.32 -4.48 -26.95
CA LEU A 291 -7.83 -3.73 -25.81
C LEU A 291 -8.39 -2.38 -26.27
N THR A 292 -9.56 -2.01 -25.76
CA THR A 292 -10.14 -0.69 -25.97
C THR A 292 -9.56 0.34 -25.00
N PRO A 293 -9.54 1.63 -25.35
CA PRO A 293 -9.06 2.69 -24.48
C PRO A 293 -9.84 2.76 -23.17
N VAL A 294 -9.21 3.33 -22.15
CA VAL A 294 -9.81 3.52 -20.83
C VAL A 294 -9.70 4.96 -20.38
N ASN A 295 -10.77 5.47 -19.77
CA ASN A 295 -10.76 6.74 -19.05
C ASN A 295 -10.93 6.44 -17.57
N LEU A 296 -10.00 6.94 -16.76
CA LEU A 296 -10.04 6.72 -15.32
C LEU A 296 -9.59 7.96 -14.55
N ILE A 297 -10.13 8.09 -13.35
CA ILE A 297 -9.82 9.14 -12.38
C ILE A 297 -9.49 8.45 -11.08
N THR A 298 -8.34 8.77 -10.49
CA THR A 298 -8.00 8.25 -9.17
C THR A 298 -8.78 8.99 -8.11
N ILE A 299 -9.48 8.24 -7.27
CA ILE A 299 -10.22 8.73 -6.11
C ILE A 299 -10.12 7.71 -4.98
N GLU A 300 -10.49 8.13 -3.79
CA GLU A 300 -10.49 7.28 -2.59
C GLU A 300 -11.43 6.07 -2.76
N TYR A 301 -11.13 5.00 -2.00
CA TYR A 301 -11.93 3.77 -2.03
C TYR A 301 -13.43 4.04 -1.71
N PRO A 302 -14.38 3.45 -2.43
CA PRO A 302 -14.24 2.33 -3.38
C PRO A 302 -13.96 2.73 -4.83
N GLY A 303 -13.56 3.96 -5.09
CA GLY A 303 -13.19 4.39 -6.43
C GLY A 303 -11.87 3.79 -6.90
N PHE A 304 -11.38 4.27 -8.05
CA PHE A 304 -10.18 3.73 -8.67
C PHE A 304 -8.93 4.13 -7.87
N PRO A 305 -8.14 3.15 -7.36
CA PRO A 305 -7.03 3.44 -6.48
C PRO A 305 -5.84 4.05 -7.21
N THR A 306 -5.27 5.10 -6.63
CA THR A 306 -4.05 5.73 -7.15
C THR A 306 -2.87 4.75 -7.25
N ASP A 307 -2.85 3.70 -6.42
CA ASP A 307 -1.82 2.64 -6.45
C ASP A 307 -1.90 1.73 -7.68
N MET A 308 -2.96 1.83 -8.47
CA MET A 308 -3.14 1.12 -9.74
C MET A 308 -2.98 2.02 -10.99
N GLN A 309 -2.77 3.33 -10.80
CA GLN A 309 -2.69 4.29 -11.90
C GLN A 309 -1.57 3.94 -12.90
N ALA A 310 -0.36 3.69 -12.41
CA ALA A 310 0.80 3.41 -13.26
C ALA A 310 0.65 2.08 -14.04
N GLN A 311 0.11 1.03 -13.43
CA GLN A 311 -0.14 -0.26 -14.07
C GLN A 311 -1.17 -0.14 -15.19
N PHE A 312 -2.26 0.58 -14.95
CA PHE A 312 -3.26 0.83 -15.98
C PHE A 312 -2.74 1.72 -17.12
N MET A 313 -1.83 2.65 -16.80
CA MET A 313 -1.15 3.43 -17.84
C MET A 313 -0.33 2.53 -18.77
N ALA A 314 0.41 1.56 -18.22
CA ALA A 314 1.14 0.59 -19.04
C ALA A 314 0.20 -0.24 -19.93
N VAL A 315 -0.95 -0.68 -19.41
CA VAL A 315 -1.96 -1.40 -20.22
C VAL A 315 -2.56 -0.49 -21.29
N ALA A 316 -2.88 0.76 -20.96
CA ALA A 316 -3.48 1.74 -21.86
C ALA A 316 -2.56 2.09 -23.06
N VAL A 317 -1.23 2.04 -22.86
CA VAL A 317 -0.25 2.22 -23.95
C VAL A 317 -0.45 1.20 -25.08
N MET A 318 -0.93 -0.01 -24.76
CA MET A 318 -1.18 -1.07 -25.75
C MET A 318 -2.64 -1.12 -26.23
N ALA A 319 -3.51 -0.24 -25.78
CA ALA A 319 -4.91 -0.17 -26.20
C ALA A 319 -5.04 0.53 -27.56
N LYS A 320 -6.04 0.13 -28.36
CA LYS A 320 -6.29 0.76 -29.68
C LYS A 320 -7.11 2.02 -29.56
N GLY A 321 -6.46 3.19 -29.51
CA GLY A 321 -7.09 4.50 -29.44
C GLY A 321 -6.45 5.39 -28.38
N GLU A 322 -7.23 6.34 -27.84
CA GLU A 322 -6.75 7.32 -26.87
C GLU A 322 -7.40 7.08 -25.52
N SER A 323 -6.57 6.99 -24.48
CA SER A 323 -6.97 6.86 -23.08
C SER A 323 -6.64 8.14 -22.31
N VAL A 324 -7.41 8.42 -21.25
CA VAL A 324 -7.17 9.58 -20.38
C VAL A 324 -7.12 9.09 -18.94
N ILE A 325 -6.06 9.49 -18.23
CA ILE A 325 -5.90 9.22 -16.80
C ILE A 325 -5.75 10.54 -16.06
N GLU A 326 -6.63 10.80 -15.10
CA GLU A 326 -6.56 11.95 -14.19
C GLU A 326 -6.15 11.48 -12.80
N GLU A 327 -5.00 11.98 -12.30
CA GLU A 327 -4.51 11.71 -10.95
C GLU A 327 -4.92 12.84 -10.01
N ARG A 328 -5.83 12.54 -9.06
CA ARG A 328 -6.36 13.54 -8.12
C ARG A 328 -5.82 13.45 -6.71
N LEU A 329 -5.10 12.37 -6.40
CA LEU A 329 -4.66 12.12 -5.03
C LEU A 329 -3.21 12.53 -4.79
N PHE A 330 -2.32 12.36 -5.79
CA PHE A 330 -0.89 12.68 -5.66
C PHE A 330 -0.36 13.40 -6.89
N GLU A 331 -0.06 14.68 -6.74
CA GLU A 331 0.31 15.62 -7.82
C GLU A 331 1.53 15.20 -8.64
N ASN A 332 2.50 14.49 -8.06
CA ASN A 332 3.74 14.10 -8.73
C ASN A 332 3.74 12.63 -9.19
N ARG A 333 2.59 11.97 -9.27
CA ARG A 333 2.54 10.53 -9.52
C ARG A 333 2.56 10.15 -11.01
N PHE A 334 3.32 10.90 -11.82
CA PHE A 334 3.52 10.64 -13.24
C PHE A 334 4.99 10.48 -13.64
N MET A 335 5.90 10.27 -12.70
CA MET A 335 7.33 10.15 -12.97
C MET A 335 7.70 8.96 -13.88
N HIS A 336 6.86 7.93 -13.93
CA HIS A 336 7.03 6.78 -14.81
C HIS A 336 6.75 7.08 -16.29
N VAL A 337 6.11 8.20 -16.60
CA VAL A 337 5.75 8.57 -17.98
C VAL A 337 6.99 8.73 -18.86
N SER A 338 8.03 9.41 -18.38
CA SER A 338 9.27 9.57 -19.12
C SER A 338 9.93 8.21 -19.46
N GLU A 339 9.87 7.27 -18.52
CA GLU A 339 10.45 5.95 -18.72
C GLU A 339 9.59 5.05 -19.63
N LEU A 340 8.26 5.16 -19.57
CA LEU A 340 7.38 4.50 -20.54
C LEU A 340 7.60 5.06 -21.96
N ASN A 341 7.76 6.38 -22.10
CA ASN A 341 8.07 7.00 -23.39
C ASN A 341 9.44 6.56 -23.94
N ARG A 342 10.43 6.23 -23.06
CA ARG A 342 11.71 5.61 -23.48
C ARG A 342 11.51 4.22 -24.10
N LEU A 343 10.47 3.49 -23.68
CA LEU A 343 10.09 2.21 -24.29
C LEU A 343 9.27 2.38 -25.59
N GLY A 344 8.97 3.61 -25.99
CA GLY A 344 8.22 3.91 -27.22
C GLY A 344 6.73 4.20 -26.99
N ALA A 345 6.29 4.43 -25.75
CA ALA A 345 4.94 4.91 -25.49
C ALA A 345 4.73 6.34 -26.01
N ASP A 346 3.48 6.72 -26.27
CA ASP A 346 3.07 8.06 -26.68
C ASP A 346 2.13 8.64 -25.61
N ILE A 347 2.74 9.25 -24.59
CA ILE A 347 2.05 9.78 -23.42
C ILE A 347 2.37 11.27 -23.26
N TRP A 348 1.32 12.07 -23.09
CA TRP A 348 1.37 13.50 -22.87
C TRP A 348 0.80 13.88 -21.51
N LEU A 349 1.45 14.80 -20.81
CA LEU A 349 1.04 15.29 -19.51
C LEU A 349 0.61 16.76 -19.58
N LYS A 350 -0.51 17.06 -18.92
CA LYS A 350 -0.95 18.44 -18.65
C LYS A 350 -1.51 18.52 -17.21
N GLY A 351 -0.69 19.05 -16.31
CA GLY A 351 -1.05 19.07 -14.89
C GLY A 351 -1.27 17.66 -14.33
N SER A 352 -2.44 17.41 -13.78
CA SER A 352 -2.85 16.11 -13.22
C SER A 352 -3.47 15.15 -14.23
N VAL A 353 -3.44 15.48 -15.52
CA VAL A 353 -4.07 14.68 -16.58
C VAL A 353 -3.02 14.17 -17.54
N SER A 354 -3.08 12.88 -17.85
CA SER A 354 -2.31 12.25 -18.93
C SER A 354 -3.23 11.83 -20.07
N ALA A 355 -2.80 12.11 -21.31
CA ALA A 355 -3.38 11.57 -22.52
C ALA A 355 -2.43 10.51 -23.09
N ILE A 356 -2.95 9.32 -23.37
CA ILE A 356 -2.18 8.17 -23.81
C ILE A 356 -2.72 7.74 -25.17
N LYS A 357 -1.89 7.85 -26.19
CA LYS A 357 -2.20 7.30 -27.50
C LYS A 357 -1.61 5.88 -27.59
N GLY A 358 -2.47 4.90 -27.84
CA GLY A 358 -2.03 3.53 -27.99
C GLY A 358 -1.02 3.33 -29.11
N VAL A 359 -0.04 2.48 -28.88
CA VAL A 359 1.02 2.14 -29.85
C VAL A 359 0.94 0.66 -30.25
N GLU A 360 1.42 0.32 -31.42
CA GLU A 360 1.45 -1.07 -31.88
C GLU A 360 2.53 -1.89 -31.18
N LYS A 361 3.63 -1.24 -30.78
CA LYS A 361 4.81 -1.89 -30.23
C LYS A 361 5.53 -1.00 -29.22
N LEU A 362 6.10 -1.65 -28.21
CA LEU A 362 7.12 -1.09 -27.32
C LEU A 362 8.47 -1.75 -27.62
N TYR A 363 9.54 -1.08 -27.29
CA TYR A 363 10.91 -1.54 -27.52
C TYR A 363 11.69 -1.61 -26.22
N GLY A 364 12.48 -2.67 -26.05
CA GLY A 364 13.34 -2.83 -24.90
C GLY A 364 14.38 -1.71 -24.78
N ALA A 365 14.57 -1.24 -23.56
CA ALA A 365 15.53 -0.19 -23.22
C ALA A 365 15.98 -0.31 -21.75
N ASP A 366 17.05 0.43 -21.40
CA ASP A 366 17.41 0.66 -20.00
C ASP A 366 16.48 1.73 -19.42
N VAL A 367 15.73 1.38 -18.36
CA VAL A 367 14.78 2.26 -17.68
C VAL A 367 15.03 2.26 -16.17
N MET A 368 14.65 3.33 -15.50
CA MET A 368 14.83 3.50 -14.06
C MET A 368 13.49 3.56 -13.32
N ALA A 369 13.35 2.70 -12.33
CA ALA A 369 12.26 2.79 -11.38
C ALA A 369 12.38 4.08 -10.54
N THR A 370 11.30 4.81 -10.38
CA THR A 370 11.22 6.07 -9.65
C THR A 370 10.51 5.95 -8.30
N ASP A 371 9.58 5.02 -8.22
CA ASP A 371 8.84 4.66 -7.02
C ASP A 371 8.30 3.22 -7.14
N LEU A 372 7.66 2.73 -6.07
CA LEU A 372 7.15 1.36 -5.98
C LEU A 372 6.19 0.99 -7.12
N ARG A 373 5.20 1.84 -7.43
CA ARG A 373 4.16 1.52 -8.43
C ARG A 373 4.61 1.82 -9.86
N ALA A 374 5.43 2.86 -10.05
CA ALA A 374 6.11 3.11 -11.30
C ALA A 374 6.98 1.91 -11.71
N SER A 375 7.69 1.32 -10.75
CA SER A 375 8.52 0.13 -10.99
C SER A 375 7.72 -1.02 -11.59
N SER A 376 6.54 -1.33 -11.03
CA SER A 376 5.69 -2.41 -11.54
C SER A 376 5.13 -2.11 -12.93
N ALA A 377 4.79 -0.86 -13.23
CA ALA A 377 4.35 -0.44 -14.57
C ALA A 377 5.43 -0.65 -15.65
N LEU A 378 6.69 -0.35 -15.30
CA LEU A 378 7.81 -0.59 -16.21
C LEU A 378 8.04 -2.09 -16.45
N VAL A 379 7.88 -2.92 -15.42
CA VAL A 379 7.91 -4.38 -15.60
C VAL A 379 6.79 -4.84 -16.54
N LEU A 380 5.55 -4.37 -16.34
CA LEU A 380 4.42 -4.72 -17.21
C LEU A 380 4.68 -4.34 -18.68
N ALA A 381 5.16 -3.13 -18.94
CA ALA A 381 5.51 -2.66 -20.28
C ALA A 381 6.65 -3.51 -20.89
N ALA A 382 7.64 -3.86 -20.08
CA ALA A 382 8.76 -4.71 -20.51
C ALA A 382 8.32 -6.13 -20.94
N LEU A 383 7.25 -6.68 -20.32
CA LEU A 383 6.73 -8.01 -20.69
C LEU A 383 6.29 -8.08 -22.16
N VAL A 384 5.95 -6.96 -22.78
CA VAL A 384 5.47 -6.90 -24.18
C VAL A 384 6.42 -6.14 -25.12
N ALA A 385 7.47 -5.52 -24.61
CA ALA A 385 8.44 -4.79 -25.41
C ALA A 385 9.28 -5.75 -26.28
N GLU A 386 9.54 -5.38 -27.52
CA GLU A 386 10.44 -6.14 -28.40
C GLU A 386 11.89 -5.97 -27.92
N GLY A 387 12.60 -7.08 -27.71
CA GLY A 387 13.97 -7.09 -27.24
C GLY A 387 14.07 -7.19 -25.73
N THR A 388 15.16 -6.64 -25.17
CA THR A 388 15.49 -6.73 -23.74
C THR A 388 15.32 -5.38 -23.06
N THR A 389 14.64 -5.38 -21.94
CA THR A 389 14.51 -4.22 -21.03
C THR A 389 15.25 -4.50 -19.74
N ASN A 390 16.08 -3.54 -19.31
CA ASN A 390 16.72 -3.57 -17.99
C ASN A 390 16.04 -2.53 -17.08
N VAL A 391 15.32 -3.01 -16.08
CA VAL A 391 14.69 -2.15 -15.08
C VAL A 391 15.63 -2.00 -13.89
N ARG A 392 16.18 -0.81 -13.72
CA ARG A 392 17.13 -0.46 -12.67
C ARG A 392 16.44 0.11 -11.43
N ARG A 393 17.14 0.21 -10.31
CA ARG A 393 16.64 0.71 -9.01
C ARG A 393 15.45 -0.10 -8.48
N ILE A 394 15.50 -1.41 -8.66
CA ILE A 394 14.41 -2.31 -8.26
C ILE A 394 14.21 -2.46 -6.75
N TYR A 395 15.07 -1.85 -5.94
CA TYR A 395 14.81 -1.72 -4.50
C TYR A 395 13.46 -1.03 -4.20
N HIS A 396 12.92 -0.26 -5.15
CA HIS A 396 11.57 0.26 -5.04
C HIS A 396 10.51 -0.84 -5.12
N LEU A 397 10.70 -1.85 -6.00
CA LEU A 397 9.81 -3.03 -6.08
C LEU A 397 9.84 -3.84 -4.78
N ASP A 398 11.03 -4.08 -4.23
CA ASP A 398 11.25 -4.88 -3.03
C ASP A 398 10.57 -4.31 -1.78
N ARG A 399 10.14 -3.06 -1.83
CA ARG A 399 9.37 -2.42 -0.76
C ARG A 399 7.93 -2.91 -0.66
N GLY A 400 7.35 -3.45 -1.74
CA GLY A 400 5.92 -3.74 -1.74
C GLY A 400 5.45 -4.91 -2.59
N TYR A 401 6.35 -5.57 -3.32
CA TYR A 401 6.03 -6.81 -4.04
C TYR A 401 6.87 -7.96 -3.49
N ASP A 402 6.20 -9.01 -3.08
CA ASP A 402 6.82 -10.24 -2.58
C ASP A 402 7.17 -11.15 -3.76
N ASP A 403 8.46 -11.19 -4.13
CA ASP A 403 9.01 -12.01 -5.21
C ASP A 403 8.29 -11.84 -6.57
N LEU A 404 8.17 -10.59 -7.05
CA LEU A 404 7.48 -10.30 -8.31
C LEU A 404 8.10 -11.05 -9.49
N GLU A 405 9.43 -11.05 -9.60
CA GLU A 405 10.15 -11.75 -10.66
C GLU A 405 9.97 -13.26 -10.61
N GLY A 406 10.00 -13.87 -9.45
CA GLY A 406 9.78 -15.32 -9.29
C GLY A 406 8.36 -15.72 -9.68
N LYS A 407 7.37 -14.96 -9.24
CA LYS A 407 5.95 -15.21 -9.58
C LYS A 407 5.69 -15.00 -11.08
N LEU A 408 6.21 -13.94 -11.70
CA LEU A 408 6.08 -13.74 -13.15
C LEU A 408 6.83 -14.80 -13.95
N SER A 409 8.02 -15.22 -13.51
CA SER A 409 8.77 -16.31 -14.13
C SER A 409 7.98 -17.63 -14.06
N ALA A 410 7.33 -17.92 -12.92
CA ALA A 410 6.47 -19.10 -12.77
C ALA A 410 5.24 -19.08 -13.71
N LEU A 411 4.76 -17.89 -14.06
CA LEU A 411 3.71 -17.72 -15.08
C LEU A 411 4.22 -17.81 -16.52
N GLY A 412 5.54 -17.90 -16.73
CA GLY A 412 6.17 -18.06 -18.06
C GLY A 412 6.87 -16.82 -18.62
N ALA A 413 6.96 -15.73 -17.85
CA ALA A 413 7.73 -14.57 -18.25
C ALA A 413 9.24 -14.88 -18.29
N ASN A 414 9.94 -14.26 -19.24
CA ASN A 414 11.40 -14.29 -19.28
C ASN A 414 11.95 -13.08 -18.51
N ILE A 415 12.10 -13.24 -17.21
CA ILE A 415 12.50 -12.22 -16.26
C ILE A 415 13.52 -12.78 -15.27
N VAL A 416 14.63 -12.08 -15.07
CA VAL A 416 15.72 -12.51 -14.19
C VAL A 416 16.29 -11.32 -13.43
N ARG A 417 16.50 -11.48 -12.12
CA ARG A 417 17.25 -10.54 -11.28
C ARG A 417 18.74 -10.72 -11.51
N LYS A 418 19.42 -9.63 -11.86
CA LYS A 418 20.86 -9.57 -12.07
C LYS A 418 21.51 -8.52 -11.20
N LYS A 419 22.80 -8.71 -10.95
CA LYS A 419 23.65 -7.70 -10.29
C LYS A 419 24.44 -6.93 -11.34
N GLU A 420 24.54 -5.61 -11.17
CA GLU A 420 25.49 -4.82 -11.97
C GLU A 420 26.90 -5.29 -11.65
N SER A 421 27.63 -5.72 -12.69
CA SER A 421 29.07 -5.89 -12.59
C SER A 421 29.71 -4.50 -12.57
N HIS A 422 30.52 -4.24 -11.56
CA HIS A 422 31.35 -3.05 -11.45
C HIS A 422 32.54 -3.15 -12.41
#